data_f23d316522d3a2ae2a2924cbac76020e
#
_entry.id   f23d316522d3a2ae2a2924cbac76020e
#
_cell.length_a   1.000
_cell.length_b   1.000
_cell.length_c   1.000
_cell.angle_alpha   90.00
_cell.angle_beta   90.00
_cell.angle_gamma   90.00
#
_symmetry.space_group_name_H-M   'P 1'
#
loop_
_entity.id
_entity.type
_entity.pdbx_description
1 polymer ?
#
loop_
_entity_poly.entity_id
_entity_poly.type
_entity_poly.pdbx_seq_one_letter_code
_entity_poly.pdbx_strand_id
1 'polypeptide(L)'
;MFKTLQRAFQIKDIRKKIFYTFMMLVVIRLGSQLPTPGINASYIQDFFAQNTGEAFNLFNAFTGGSFEQMSIFALSITPYITSSIIMQLLTIAIPKLEEMQKEGEDGRKKIASITRYVTVILALIESTAMAVGFGRQGLLEEYNFVNAAIVVLTLTAGSAFLMWVGERITEKGVGNGISIVLVINIISRVPSDMTTLYEQFVKGKSIASAALAVLIILAIILALVVLVVILQGGERRIAVQYSQKMQGRRTY
;
A
#
# COMPACT_ATOMS: atom_id res chain seq x y z
N MET A 1 11.21 -22.77 -12.02
CA MET A 1 11.03 -21.34 -11.83
C MET A 1 11.98 -20.49 -12.70
N PHE A 2 13.31 -20.64 -12.65
CA PHE A 2 14.25 -19.83 -13.47
C PHE A 2 14.00 -19.91 -14.98
N LYS A 3 13.72 -21.09 -15.53
CA LYS A 3 13.41 -21.26 -16.97
C LYS A 3 12.11 -20.55 -17.38
N THR A 4 11.13 -20.46 -16.50
CA THR A 4 9.86 -19.75 -16.75
C THR A 4 10.08 -18.23 -16.77
N LEU A 5 10.86 -17.70 -15.82
CA LEU A 5 11.29 -16.30 -15.81
C LEU A 5 12.08 -15.94 -17.07
N GLN A 6 13.05 -16.78 -17.46
CA GLN A 6 13.86 -16.55 -18.65
C GLN A 6 13.00 -16.53 -19.93
N ARG A 7 12.01 -17.42 -20.05
CA ARG A 7 11.04 -17.43 -21.15
C ARG A 7 10.13 -16.19 -21.13
N ALA A 8 9.70 -15.74 -19.97
CA ALA A 8 8.90 -14.52 -19.82
C ALA A 8 9.64 -13.28 -20.36
N PHE A 9 10.95 -13.16 -20.09
CA PHE A 9 11.77 -12.08 -20.63
C PHE A 9 12.02 -12.16 -22.15
N GLN A 10 11.88 -13.33 -22.76
CA GLN A 10 11.99 -13.50 -24.21
C GLN A 10 10.78 -12.97 -24.97
N ILE A 11 9.59 -12.92 -24.32
CA ILE A 11 8.36 -12.42 -24.92
C ILE A 11 8.37 -10.88 -24.85
N LYS A 12 8.38 -10.23 -26.02
CA LYS A 12 8.51 -8.76 -26.16
C LYS A 12 7.44 -7.98 -25.37
N ASP A 13 6.20 -8.47 -25.36
CA ASP A 13 5.09 -7.80 -24.67
C ASP A 13 5.21 -7.89 -23.15
N ILE A 14 5.59 -9.06 -22.63
CA ILE A 14 5.80 -9.25 -21.18
C ILE A 14 6.99 -8.40 -20.70
N ARG A 15 8.07 -8.37 -21.47
CA ARG A 15 9.24 -7.54 -21.17
C ARG A 15 8.89 -6.05 -21.12
N LYS A 16 8.07 -5.55 -22.06
CA LYS A 16 7.60 -4.15 -22.04
C LYS A 16 6.78 -3.85 -20.79
N LYS A 17 5.87 -4.73 -20.41
CA LYS A 17 5.04 -4.58 -19.21
C LYS A 17 5.88 -4.58 -17.93
N ILE A 18 6.85 -5.49 -17.80
CA ILE A 18 7.77 -5.54 -16.66
C ILE A 18 8.60 -4.25 -16.59
N PHE A 19 9.18 -3.82 -17.71
CA PHE A 19 9.97 -2.59 -17.76
C PHE A 19 9.14 -1.36 -17.40
N TYR A 20 7.91 -1.25 -17.91
CA TYR A 20 6.99 -0.19 -17.56
C TYR A 20 6.68 -0.16 -16.05
N THR A 21 6.37 -1.31 -15.46
CA THR A 21 6.14 -1.43 -14.02
C THR A 21 7.37 -0.98 -13.24
N PHE A 22 8.56 -1.45 -13.61
CA PHE A 22 9.80 -1.08 -12.95
C PHE A 22 10.08 0.43 -13.03
N MET A 23 9.88 1.06 -14.19
CA MET A 23 10.02 2.51 -14.35
C MET A 23 9.06 3.28 -13.44
N MET A 24 7.80 2.84 -13.34
CA MET A 24 6.83 3.47 -12.42
C MET A 24 7.23 3.31 -10.96
N LEU A 25 7.79 2.15 -10.56
CA LEU A 25 8.31 1.96 -9.20
C LEU A 25 9.48 2.91 -8.89
N VAL A 26 10.37 3.15 -9.85
CA VAL A 26 11.46 4.15 -9.70
C VAL A 26 10.88 5.54 -9.47
N VAL A 27 9.86 5.95 -10.25
CA VAL A 27 9.18 7.24 -10.08
C VAL A 27 8.58 7.37 -8.68
N ILE A 28 7.90 6.33 -8.19
CA ILE A 28 7.34 6.31 -6.83
C ILE A 28 8.44 6.49 -5.79
N ARG A 29 9.55 5.78 -5.91
CA ARG A 29 10.67 5.87 -4.96
C ARG A 29 11.39 7.22 -5.00
N LEU A 30 11.56 7.82 -6.17
CA LEU A 30 12.10 9.18 -6.29
C LEU A 30 11.17 10.20 -5.60
N GLY A 31 9.88 10.14 -5.85
CA GLY A 31 8.92 11.05 -5.21
C GLY A 31 8.81 10.86 -3.69
N SER A 32 9.01 9.64 -3.18
CA SER A 32 9.03 9.39 -1.74
C SER A 32 10.22 10.00 -1.00
N GLN A 33 11.26 10.43 -1.72
CA GLN A 33 12.41 11.13 -1.14
C GLN A 33 12.30 12.66 -1.22
N LEU A 34 11.29 13.19 -1.93
CA LEU A 34 11.10 14.62 -2.06
C LEU A 34 10.29 15.15 -0.86
N PRO A 35 10.86 16.03 -0.02
CA PRO A 35 10.14 16.57 1.13
C PRO A 35 9.01 17.50 0.68
N THR A 36 7.94 17.57 1.46
CA THR A 36 6.84 18.53 1.25
C THR A 36 7.32 19.94 1.56
N PRO A 37 7.09 20.92 0.66
CA PRO A 37 7.47 22.31 0.90
C PRO A 37 6.79 22.88 2.16
N GLY A 38 7.51 23.71 2.92
CA GLY A 38 7.02 24.38 4.13
C GLY A 38 7.04 23.54 5.40
N ILE A 39 7.66 22.36 5.35
CA ILE A 39 7.82 21.45 6.48
C ILE A 39 9.30 21.29 6.80
N ASN A 40 9.64 21.40 8.08
CA ASN A 40 11.01 21.17 8.55
C ASN A 40 11.23 19.68 8.81
N ALA A 41 11.91 19.02 7.87
CA ALA A 41 12.13 17.57 7.90
C ALA A 41 12.93 17.10 9.13
N SER A 42 13.86 17.91 9.67
CA SER A 42 14.64 17.56 10.86
C SER A 42 13.77 17.54 12.11
N TYR A 43 12.91 18.53 12.29
CA TYR A 43 11.96 18.57 13.41
C TYR A 43 10.98 17.39 13.41
N ILE A 44 10.57 16.95 12.23
CA ILE A 44 9.66 15.82 12.09
C ILE A 44 10.33 14.50 12.47
N GLN A 45 11.57 14.27 12.04
CA GLN A 45 12.33 13.09 12.42
C GLN A 45 12.54 13.02 13.94
N ASP A 46 12.89 14.15 14.57
CA ASP A 46 13.03 14.25 16.03
C ASP A 46 11.69 14.02 16.75
N PHE A 47 10.60 14.56 16.22
CA PHE A 47 9.26 14.35 16.76
C PHE A 47 8.85 12.87 16.72
N PHE A 48 9.08 12.20 15.59
CA PHE A 48 8.78 10.77 15.47
C PHE A 48 9.73 9.92 16.32
N ALA A 49 11.00 10.28 16.47
CA ALA A 49 11.93 9.58 17.35
C ALA A 49 11.52 9.63 18.83
N GLN A 50 10.88 10.74 19.27
CA GLN A 50 10.43 10.91 20.64
C GLN A 50 9.01 10.39 20.91
N ASN A 51 8.14 10.34 19.89
CA ASN A 51 6.72 10.02 20.02
C ASN A 51 6.35 8.73 19.24
N THR A 52 7.16 7.70 19.33
CA THR A 52 6.91 6.40 18.67
C THR A 52 5.74 5.66 19.30
N GLY A 53 4.51 6.06 18.94
CA GLY A 53 3.33 5.23 19.17
C GLY A 53 3.24 4.10 18.14
N GLU A 54 2.77 2.93 18.54
CA GLU A 54 2.63 1.74 17.66
C GLU A 54 1.85 2.04 16.36
N ALA A 55 0.81 2.91 16.45
CA ALA A 55 0.01 3.32 15.30
C ALA A 55 0.83 4.12 14.27
N PHE A 56 1.75 4.98 14.70
CA PHE A 56 2.64 5.73 13.81
C PHE A 56 3.63 4.81 13.10
N ASN A 57 4.20 3.85 13.81
CA ASN A 57 5.11 2.87 13.23
C ASN A 57 4.41 2.02 12.16
N LEU A 58 3.18 1.58 12.42
CA LEU A 58 2.37 0.83 11.47
C LEU A 58 2.07 1.67 10.22
N PHE A 59 1.62 2.92 10.40
CA PHE A 59 1.33 3.82 9.29
C PHE A 59 2.61 4.10 8.46
N ASN A 60 3.72 4.35 9.14
CA ASN A 60 5.02 4.57 8.50
C ASN A 60 5.51 3.32 7.71
N ALA A 61 5.21 2.11 8.19
CA ALA A 61 5.51 0.88 7.47
C ALA A 61 4.74 0.80 6.13
N PHE A 62 3.45 1.14 6.11
CA PHE A 62 2.63 1.16 4.89
C PHE A 62 3.05 2.25 3.89
N THR A 63 3.54 3.39 4.39
CA THR A 63 4.00 4.49 3.55
C THR A 63 5.45 4.33 3.07
N GLY A 64 6.15 3.30 3.58
CA GLY A 64 7.55 3.03 3.21
C GLY A 64 8.55 4.08 3.67
N GLY A 65 8.30 4.72 4.82
CA GLY A 65 9.11 5.79 5.38
C GLY A 65 8.77 7.20 4.84
N SER A 66 7.88 7.29 3.86
CA SER A 66 7.45 8.57 3.28
C SER A 66 6.74 9.48 4.28
N PHE A 67 6.07 8.89 5.26
CA PHE A 67 5.38 9.62 6.32
C PHE A 67 6.37 10.25 7.32
N GLU A 68 7.34 9.49 7.78
CA GLU A 68 8.38 9.95 8.70
C GLU A 68 9.24 11.08 8.11
N GLN A 69 9.45 11.04 6.79
CA GLN A 69 10.17 12.08 6.06
C GLN A 69 9.27 13.22 5.59
N MET A 70 7.96 13.13 5.84
CA MET A 70 6.96 14.05 5.29
C MET A 70 7.18 14.38 3.82
N SER A 71 7.39 13.33 3.04
CA SER A 71 7.54 13.48 1.59
C SER A 71 6.21 13.85 0.94
N ILE A 72 6.25 14.26 -0.32
CA ILE A 72 5.04 14.53 -1.13
C ILE A 72 4.09 13.31 -1.20
N PHE A 73 4.60 12.11 -0.93
CA PHE A 73 3.83 10.86 -0.86
C PHE A 73 3.57 10.38 0.57
N ALA A 74 3.59 11.28 1.57
CA ALA A 74 3.38 10.91 2.97
C ALA A 74 2.03 10.22 3.23
N LEU A 75 0.95 10.60 2.53
CA LEU A 75 -0.34 9.91 2.60
C LEU A 75 -0.33 8.55 1.87
N SER A 76 0.69 8.30 1.04
CA SER A 76 0.77 7.08 0.22
C SER A 76 -0.51 6.89 -0.63
N ILE A 77 -0.92 5.64 -0.83
CA ILE A 77 -2.14 5.25 -1.54
C ILE A 77 -3.31 4.97 -0.58
N THR A 78 -3.13 5.27 0.73
CA THR A 78 -4.10 4.99 1.78
C THR A 78 -5.49 5.58 1.51
N PRO A 79 -5.64 6.87 1.07
CA PRO A 79 -6.96 7.44 0.77
C PRO A 79 -7.70 6.68 -0.34
N TYR A 80 -6.97 6.13 -1.31
CA TYR A 80 -7.57 5.31 -2.37
C TYR A 80 -8.06 3.96 -1.86
N ILE A 81 -7.29 3.30 -1.00
CA ILE A 81 -7.68 2.01 -0.41
C ILE A 81 -8.95 2.19 0.41
N THR A 82 -8.96 3.21 1.28
CA THR A 82 -10.12 3.54 2.13
C THR A 82 -11.34 3.85 1.27
N SER A 83 -11.20 4.69 0.23
CA SER A 83 -12.31 5.02 -0.67
C SER A 83 -12.82 3.81 -1.44
N SER A 84 -11.92 2.91 -1.87
CA SER A 84 -12.30 1.68 -2.56
C SER A 84 -13.11 0.75 -1.67
N ILE A 85 -12.73 0.60 -0.40
CA ILE A 85 -13.48 -0.18 0.59
C ILE A 85 -14.85 0.45 0.85
N ILE A 86 -14.89 1.78 1.06
CA ILE A 86 -16.15 2.52 1.24
C ILE A 86 -17.07 2.30 0.05
N MET A 87 -16.57 2.44 -1.18
CA MET A 87 -17.37 2.24 -2.38
C MET A 87 -17.86 0.80 -2.55
N GLN A 88 -17.04 -0.21 -2.19
CA GLN A 88 -17.47 -1.61 -2.18
C GLN A 88 -18.62 -1.84 -1.20
N LEU A 89 -18.57 -1.25 -0.01
CA LEU A 89 -19.66 -1.35 0.96
C LEU A 89 -20.92 -0.59 0.50
N LEU A 90 -20.75 0.59 -0.09
CA LEU A 90 -21.85 1.38 -0.63
C LEU A 90 -22.53 0.70 -1.83
N THR A 91 -21.82 -0.07 -2.64
CA THR A 91 -22.42 -0.83 -3.74
C THR A 91 -23.34 -1.95 -3.25
N ILE A 92 -23.15 -2.44 -2.01
CA ILE A 92 -24.05 -3.41 -1.39
C ILE A 92 -25.24 -2.69 -0.74
N ALA A 93 -25.03 -1.50 -0.16
CA ALA A 93 -26.03 -0.77 0.60
C ALA A 93 -26.98 0.07 -0.27
N ILE A 94 -26.53 0.57 -1.40
CA ILE A 94 -27.28 1.49 -2.28
C ILE A 94 -27.69 0.78 -3.57
N PRO A 95 -29.01 0.53 -3.79
CA PRO A 95 -29.51 -0.21 -4.97
C PRO A 95 -29.04 0.36 -6.30
N LYS A 96 -28.97 1.68 -6.43
CA LYS A 96 -28.50 2.35 -7.65
C LYS A 96 -27.03 2.03 -7.99
N LEU A 97 -26.18 1.88 -6.99
CA LEU A 97 -24.77 1.49 -7.21
C LEU A 97 -24.65 -0.01 -7.51
N GLU A 98 -25.52 -0.83 -6.90
CA GLU A 98 -25.63 -2.25 -7.22
C GLU A 98 -26.06 -2.48 -8.68
N GLU A 99 -27.04 -1.73 -9.17
CA GLU A 99 -27.47 -1.75 -10.57
C GLU A 99 -26.31 -1.37 -11.49
N MET A 100 -25.59 -0.29 -11.20
CA MET A 100 -24.41 0.12 -11.96
C MET A 100 -23.33 -0.97 -11.98
N GLN A 101 -23.14 -1.70 -10.88
CA GLN A 101 -22.17 -2.81 -10.84
C GLN A 101 -22.61 -3.97 -11.76
N LYS A 102 -23.92 -4.21 -11.89
CA LYS A 102 -24.52 -5.22 -12.76
C LYS A 102 -24.52 -4.83 -14.24
N GLU A 103 -24.40 -3.54 -14.59
CA GLU A 103 -24.29 -3.05 -15.97
C GLU A 103 -23.00 -3.53 -16.71
N GLY A 104 -22.10 -4.26 -16.03
CA GLY A 104 -20.89 -4.81 -16.63
C GLY A 104 -19.73 -3.82 -16.67
N GLU A 105 -19.03 -3.73 -17.81
CA GLU A 105 -17.78 -2.94 -17.90
C GLU A 105 -18.01 -1.43 -17.77
N ASP A 106 -19.09 -0.92 -18.35
CA ASP A 106 -19.38 0.52 -18.31
C ASP A 106 -19.81 0.99 -16.92
N GLY A 107 -20.58 0.19 -16.20
CA GLY A 107 -20.92 0.46 -14.83
C GLY A 107 -19.71 0.43 -13.89
N ARG A 108 -18.80 -0.54 -14.08
CA ARG A 108 -17.54 -0.60 -13.32
C ARG A 108 -16.64 0.63 -13.57
N LYS A 109 -16.59 1.14 -14.80
CA LYS A 109 -15.86 2.38 -15.13
C LYS A 109 -16.46 3.60 -14.41
N LYS A 110 -17.80 3.69 -14.31
CA LYS A 110 -18.48 4.76 -13.57
C LYS A 110 -18.16 4.67 -12.07
N ILE A 111 -18.24 3.47 -11.48
CA ILE A 111 -17.89 3.25 -10.06
C ILE A 111 -16.42 3.62 -9.80
N ALA A 112 -15.50 3.22 -10.66
CA ALA A 112 -14.10 3.60 -10.56
C ALA A 112 -13.91 5.13 -10.61
N SER A 113 -14.65 5.85 -11.47
CA SER A 113 -14.61 7.31 -11.51
C SER A 113 -15.10 7.95 -10.20
N ILE A 114 -16.18 7.43 -9.63
CA ILE A 114 -16.69 7.89 -8.33
C ILE A 114 -15.65 7.63 -7.24
N THR A 115 -15.02 6.45 -7.23
CA THR A 115 -13.95 6.10 -6.29
C THR A 115 -12.80 7.10 -6.34
N ARG A 116 -12.40 7.55 -7.54
CA ARG A 116 -11.35 8.59 -7.70
C ARG A 116 -11.74 9.92 -7.05
N TYR A 117 -12.99 10.37 -7.26
CA TYR A 117 -13.46 11.62 -6.61
C TYR A 117 -13.47 11.48 -5.09
N VAL A 118 -13.99 10.37 -4.56
CA VAL A 118 -13.99 10.09 -3.11
C VAL A 118 -12.55 10.04 -2.58
N THR A 119 -11.62 9.45 -3.33
CA THR A 119 -10.19 9.42 -2.97
C THR A 119 -9.61 10.80 -2.80
N VAL A 120 -9.85 11.72 -3.75
CA VAL A 120 -9.32 13.09 -3.67
C VAL A 120 -9.93 13.86 -2.50
N ILE A 121 -11.23 13.66 -2.23
CA ILE A 121 -11.91 14.29 -1.09
C ILE A 121 -11.32 13.75 0.23
N LEU A 122 -11.13 12.44 0.37
CA LEU A 122 -10.52 11.83 1.56
C LEU A 122 -9.07 12.29 1.72
N ALA A 123 -8.28 12.31 0.65
CA ALA A 123 -6.91 12.83 0.68
C ALA A 123 -6.86 14.30 1.15
N LEU A 124 -7.82 15.12 0.73
CA LEU A 124 -7.91 16.52 1.14
C LEU A 124 -8.29 16.66 2.63
N ILE A 125 -9.15 15.80 3.14
CA ILE A 125 -9.52 15.76 4.56
C ILE A 125 -8.31 15.31 5.39
N GLU A 126 -7.66 14.20 5.02
CA GLU A 126 -6.50 13.66 5.72
C GLU A 126 -5.32 14.63 5.70
N SER A 127 -5.00 15.23 4.55
CA SER A 127 -3.93 16.23 4.43
C SER A 127 -4.22 17.50 5.26
N THR A 128 -5.49 17.93 5.33
CA THR A 128 -5.90 19.07 6.16
C THR A 128 -5.72 18.75 7.65
N ALA A 129 -6.14 17.55 8.07
CA ALA A 129 -5.95 17.09 9.45
C ALA A 129 -4.46 17.05 9.83
N MET A 130 -3.61 16.56 8.92
CA MET A 130 -2.15 16.53 9.11
C MET A 130 -1.56 17.94 9.16
N ALA A 131 -1.89 18.83 8.23
CA ALA A 131 -1.37 20.20 8.18
C ALA A 131 -1.75 21.00 9.45
N VAL A 132 -2.98 20.85 9.95
CA VAL A 132 -3.43 21.48 11.20
C VAL A 132 -2.77 20.82 12.40
N GLY A 133 -2.69 19.49 12.46
CA GLY A 133 -2.07 18.74 13.54
C GLY A 133 -0.59 19.09 13.71
N PHE A 134 0.16 19.05 12.64
CA PHE A 134 1.59 19.38 12.64
C PHE A 134 1.85 20.88 12.79
N GLY A 135 0.99 21.73 12.23
CA GLY A 135 1.09 23.17 12.39
C GLY A 135 0.98 23.61 13.85
N ARG A 136 0.05 23.01 14.62
CA ARG A 136 -0.11 23.29 16.05
C ARG A 136 1.06 22.81 16.92
N GLN A 137 1.82 21.84 16.43
CA GLN A 137 2.99 21.28 17.12
C GLN A 137 4.30 21.99 16.74
N GLY A 138 4.24 23.01 15.86
CA GLY A 138 5.40 23.77 15.44
C GLY A 138 6.29 23.03 14.41
N LEU A 139 5.76 22.00 13.73
CA LEU A 139 6.49 21.21 12.75
C LEU A 139 6.49 21.87 11.35
N LEU A 140 5.67 22.92 11.14
CA LEU A 140 5.76 23.80 9.97
C LEU A 140 6.79 24.91 10.24
N GLU A 141 7.55 25.29 9.20
CA GLU A 141 8.51 26.42 9.29
C GLU A 141 7.84 27.70 9.77
N GLU A 142 6.66 28.01 9.21
CA GLU A 142 5.77 29.06 9.68
C GLU A 142 4.32 28.55 9.62
N TYR A 143 3.61 28.56 10.74
CA TYR A 143 2.19 28.21 10.77
C TYR A 143 1.35 29.38 10.24
N ASN A 144 1.30 29.49 8.91
CA ASN A 144 0.51 30.48 8.19
C ASN A 144 -0.51 29.76 7.31
N PHE A 145 -1.64 30.41 7.01
CA PHE A 145 -2.67 29.83 6.15
C PHE A 145 -2.12 29.40 4.78
N VAL A 146 -1.20 30.19 4.21
CA VAL A 146 -0.58 29.90 2.91
C VAL A 146 0.27 28.62 2.99
N ASN A 147 1.12 28.49 4.00
CA ASN A 147 1.98 27.31 4.17
C ASN A 147 1.14 26.06 4.46
N ALA A 148 0.10 26.16 5.29
CA ALA A 148 -0.83 25.07 5.53
C ALA A 148 -1.53 24.64 4.22
N ALA A 149 -1.98 25.60 3.40
CA ALA A 149 -2.60 25.31 2.12
C ALA A 149 -1.63 24.63 1.12
N ILE A 150 -0.36 25.07 1.09
CA ILE A 150 0.68 24.43 0.26
C ILE A 150 0.87 22.97 0.66
N VAL A 151 0.98 22.69 1.96
CA VAL A 151 1.11 21.32 2.50
C VAL A 151 -0.10 20.47 2.09
N VAL A 152 -1.32 20.97 2.32
CA VAL A 152 -2.56 20.27 1.99
C VAL A 152 -2.63 19.94 0.49
N LEU A 153 -2.36 20.91 -0.36
CA LEU A 153 -2.40 20.72 -1.81
C LEU A 153 -1.31 19.75 -2.27
N THR A 154 -0.10 19.85 -1.72
CA THR A 154 1.02 18.97 -2.10
C THR A 154 0.74 17.53 -1.72
N LEU A 155 0.29 17.26 -0.50
CA LEU A 155 -0.02 15.90 -0.04
C LEU A 155 -1.21 15.31 -0.80
N THR A 156 -2.26 16.11 -1.05
CA THR A 156 -3.42 15.68 -1.85
C THR A 156 -3.01 15.35 -3.28
N ALA A 157 -2.22 16.21 -3.92
CA ALA A 157 -1.70 15.99 -5.26
C ALA A 157 -0.80 14.75 -5.33
N GLY A 158 0.06 14.54 -4.32
CA GLY A 158 0.91 13.36 -4.21
C GLY A 158 0.12 12.06 -4.13
N SER A 159 -0.93 12.02 -3.29
CA SER A 159 -1.81 10.84 -3.19
C SER A 159 -2.59 10.60 -4.49
N ALA A 160 -3.13 11.65 -5.12
CA ALA A 160 -3.81 11.54 -6.41
C ALA A 160 -2.87 11.05 -7.53
N PHE A 161 -1.62 11.49 -7.50
CA PHE A 161 -0.60 11.01 -8.44
C PHE A 161 -0.26 9.54 -8.23
N LEU A 162 -0.11 9.08 -6.98
CA LEU A 162 0.12 7.67 -6.68
C LEU A 162 -1.07 6.79 -7.10
N MET A 163 -2.29 7.24 -6.89
CA MET A 163 -3.49 6.57 -7.40
C MET A 163 -3.41 6.42 -8.93
N TRP A 164 -3.10 7.51 -9.65
CA TRP A 164 -2.95 7.46 -11.10
C TRP A 164 -1.84 6.51 -11.55
N VAL A 165 -0.68 6.53 -10.88
CA VAL A 165 0.42 5.59 -11.17
C VAL A 165 -0.02 4.14 -10.97
N GLY A 166 -0.70 3.83 -9.87
CA GLY A 166 -1.24 2.50 -9.58
C GLY A 166 -2.20 2.00 -10.67
N GLU A 167 -3.11 2.86 -11.13
CA GLU A 167 -4.01 2.54 -12.24
C GLU A 167 -3.25 2.31 -13.55
N ARG A 168 -2.24 3.14 -13.86
CA ARG A 168 -1.40 2.96 -15.05
C ARG A 168 -0.58 1.67 -15.02
N ILE A 169 -0.10 1.26 -13.85
CA ILE A 169 0.56 -0.05 -13.70
C ILE A 169 -0.45 -1.16 -13.96
N THR A 170 -1.68 -1.06 -13.46
CA THR A 170 -2.73 -2.07 -13.71
C THR A 170 -3.09 -2.17 -15.19
N GLU A 171 -3.17 -1.06 -15.91
CA GLU A 171 -3.52 -1.04 -17.34
C GLU A 171 -2.38 -1.51 -18.25
N LYS A 172 -1.16 -1.01 -18.03
CA LYS A 172 -0.03 -1.16 -18.96
C LYS A 172 1.11 -2.02 -18.41
N GLY A 173 1.10 -2.31 -17.12
CA GLY A 173 2.11 -3.09 -16.42
C GLY A 173 1.71 -4.54 -16.19
N VAL A 174 2.22 -5.09 -15.10
CA VAL A 174 1.98 -6.46 -14.64
C VAL A 174 1.18 -6.43 -13.35
N GLY A 175 0.09 -7.19 -13.28
CA GLY A 175 -0.69 -7.40 -12.06
C GLY A 175 -1.49 -6.17 -11.60
N ASN A 176 -1.87 -6.17 -10.31
CA ASN A 176 -2.60 -5.06 -9.71
C ASN A 176 -1.63 -3.97 -9.25
N GLY A 177 -1.65 -2.82 -9.92
CA GLY A 177 -0.73 -1.72 -9.64
C GLY A 177 -0.85 -1.14 -8.25
N ILE A 178 -2.06 -1.08 -7.68
CA ILE A 178 -2.29 -0.60 -6.31
C ILE A 178 -1.56 -1.48 -5.29
N SER A 179 -1.70 -2.80 -5.43
CA SER A 179 -1.01 -3.77 -4.58
C SER A 179 0.52 -3.68 -4.75
N ILE A 180 0.99 -3.46 -5.97
CA ILE A 180 2.44 -3.30 -6.24
C ILE A 180 3.00 -2.04 -5.59
N VAL A 181 2.26 -0.93 -5.59
CA VAL A 181 2.66 0.30 -4.88
C VAL A 181 2.79 0.05 -3.39
N LEU A 182 1.86 -0.67 -2.78
CA LEU A 182 1.95 -1.05 -1.36
C LEU A 182 3.16 -1.94 -1.09
N VAL A 183 3.34 -2.98 -1.89
CA VAL A 183 4.43 -3.94 -1.74
C VAL A 183 5.78 -3.23 -1.82
N ILE A 184 5.99 -2.33 -2.80
CA ILE A 184 7.28 -1.63 -2.91
C ILE A 184 7.53 -0.68 -1.74
N ASN A 185 6.50 -0.05 -1.19
CA ASN A 185 6.62 0.78 -0.01
C ASN A 185 7.06 -0.06 1.20
N ILE A 186 6.39 -1.17 1.47
CA ILE A 186 6.76 -2.07 2.59
C ILE A 186 8.16 -2.63 2.40
N ILE A 187 8.50 -3.17 1.22
CA ILE A 187 9.81 -3.77 0.96
C ILE A 187 10.93 -2.74 1.10
N SER A 188 10.69 -1.49 0.77
CA SER A 188 11.72 -0.44 0.85
C SER A 188 12.20 -0.16 2.27
N ARG A 189 11.44 -0.49 3.29
CA ARG A 189 11.84 -0.37 4.71
C ARG A 189 12.60 -1.58 5.22
N VAL A 190 12.46 -2.73 4.59
CA VAL A 190 13.10 -3.97 5.05
C VAL A 190 14.60 -3.79 5.35
N PRO A 191 15.42 -3.12 4.51
CA PRO A 191 16.83 -2.92 4.84
C PRO A 191 17.05 -2.12 6.13
N SER A 192 16.28 -1.05 6.36
CA SER A 192 16.35 -0.24 7.58
C SER A 192 15.89 -1.04 8.81
N ASP A 193 14.79 -1.76 8.69
CA ASP A 193 14.25 -2.59 9.78
C ASP A 193 15.22 -3.72 10.14
N MET A 194 15.91 -4.31 9.16
CA MET A 194 16.96 -5.31 9.41
C MET A 194 18.16 -4.71 10.15
N THR A 195 18.57 -3.49 9.84
CA THR A 195 19.64 -2.81 10.59
C THR A 195 19.24 -2.54 12.03
N THR A 196 17.99 -2.10 12.24
CA THR A 196 17.44 -1.87 13.59
C THR A 196 17.38 -3.17 14.41
N LEU A 197 16.93 -4.27 13.79
CA LEU A 197 16.92 -5.59 14.43
C LEU A 197 18.34 -6.04 14.77
N TYR A 198 19.29 -5.84 13.88
CA TYR A 198 20.70 -6.16 14.13
C TYR A 198 21.25 -5.36 15.32
N GLU A 199 21.03 -4.05 15.36
CA GLU A 199 21.50 -3.18 16.44
C GLU A 199 20.89 -3.56 17.78
N GLN A 200 19.60 -3.89 17.80
CA GLN A 200 18.83 -4.16 19.00
C GLN A 200 19.09 -5.55 19.59
N PHE A 201 19.27 -6.55 18.73
CA PHE A 201 19.32 -7.96 19.15
C PHE A 201 20.69 -8.63 18.99
N VAL A 202 21.60 -8.09 18.19
CA VAL A 202 22.88 -8.71 17.86
C VAL A 202 24.07 -7.87 18.35
N LYS A 203 24.06 -6.56 18.11
CA LYS A 203 25.18 -5.65 18.43
C LYS A 203 25.44 -5.61 19.94
N GLY A 204 26.69 -5.87 20.34
CA GLY A 204 27.12 -5.81 21.74
C GLY A 204 26.72 -7.01 22.61
N LYS A 205 26.14 -8.07 22.05
CA LYS A 205 25.80 -9.31 22.77
C LYS A 205 26.86 -10.39 22.57
N SER A 206 26.86 -11.39 23.46
CA SER A 206 27.73 -12.55 23.28
C SER A 206 27.38 -13.32 22.00
N ILE A 207 28.35 -13.99 21.40
CA ILE A 207 28.16 -14.73 20.12
C ILE A 207 26.99 -15.73 20.24
N ALA A 208 26.87 -16.42 21.37
CA ALA A 208 25.81 -17.40 21.60
C ALA A 208 24.41 -16.74 21.65
N SER A 209 24.25 -15.61 22.37
CA SER A 209 22.99 -14.89 22.47
C SER A 209 22.60 -14.21 21.16
N ALA A 210 23.57 -13.69 20.41
CA ALA A 210 23.37 -13.12 19.09
C ALA A 210 22.91 -14.17 18.08
N ALA A 211 23.56 -15.33 18.03
CA ALA A 211 23.16 -16.43 17.16
C ALA A 211 21.76 -16.95 17.48
N LEU A 212 21.42 -17.08 18.76
CA LEU A 212 20.10 -17.50 19.21
C LEU A 212 19.02 -16.47 18.83
N ALA A 213 19.30 -15.17 18.97
CA ALA A 213 18.39 -14.11 18.56
C ALA A 213 18.12 -14.14 17.04
N VAL A 214 19.15 -14.26 16.21
CA VAL A 214 19.01 -14.38 14.75
C VAL A 214 18.17 -15.62 14.39
N LEU A 215 18.42 -16.76 15.02
CA LEU A 215 17.67 -18.00 14.77
C LEU A 215 16.19 -17.84 15.14
N ILE A 216 15.88 -17.21 16.27
CA ILE A 216 14.49 -16.94 16.69
C ILE A 216 13.80 -16.00 15.69
N ILE A 217 14.46 -14.89 15.28
CA ILE A 217 13.89 -13.93 14.31
C ILE A 217 13.58 -14.65 13.00
N LEU A 218 14.51 -15.44 12.46
CA LEU A 218 14.28 -16.19 11.23
C LEU A 218 13.15 -17.22 11.39
N ALA A 219 13.07 -17.91 12.53
CA ALA A 219 11.99 -18.86 12.81
C ALA A 219 10.61 -18.16 12.85
N ILE A 220 10.52 -16.98 13.47
CA ILE A 220 9.27 -16.18 13.51
C ILE A 220 8.88 -15.73 12.11
N ILE A 221 9.80 -15.18 11.31
CA ILE A 221 9.52 -14.74 9.94
C ILE A 221 9.03 -15.92 9.11
N LEU A 222 9.70 -17.06 9.19
CA LEU A 222 9.32 -18.27 8.46
C LEU A 222 7.95 -18.80 8.91
N ALA A 223 7.67 -18.81 10.20
CA ALA A 223 6.38 -19.22 10.74
C ALA A 223 5.24 -18.31 10.25
N LEU A 224 5.46 -16.98 10.22
CA LEU A 224 4.49 -16.02 9.68
C LEU A 224 4.22 -16.24 8.20
N VAL A 225 5.27 -16.44 7.40
CA VAL A 225 5.11 -16.72 5.96
C VAL A 225 4.32 -17.99 5.72
N VAL A 226 4.65 -19.09 6.44
CA VAL A 226 3.93 -20.37 6.34
C VAL A 226 2.46 -20.19 6.74
N LEU A 227 2.19 -19.49 7.85
CA LEU A 227 0.83 -19.23 8.32
C LEU A 227 0.01 -18.44 7.28
N VAL A 228 0.58 -17.38 6.71
CA VAL A 228 -0.09 -16.58 5.67
C VAL A 228 -0.38 -17.43 4.43
N VAL A 229 0.57 -18.26 3.98
CA VAL A 229 0.39 -19.16 2.82
C VAL A 229 -0.73 -20.18 3.09
N ILE A 230 -0.77 -20.76 4.30
CA ILE A 230 -1.84 -21.70 4.69
C ILE A 230 -3.20 -21.01 4.70
N LEU A 231 -3.30 -19.79 5.26
CA LEU A 231 -4.53 -19.02 5.29
C LEU A 231 -5.01 -18.65 3.89
N GLN A 232 -4.09 -18.23 3.02
CA GLN A 232 -4.42 -17.86 1.64
C GLN A 232 -4.85 -19.04 0.78
N GLY A 233 -4.28 -20.24 1.03
CA GLY A 233 -4.64 -21.48 0.35
C GLY A 233 -5.85 -22.20 0.97
N GLY A 234 -6.42 -21.65 2.06
CA GLY A 234 -7.55 -22.27 2.76
C GLY A 234 -8.84 -22.19 1.95
N GLU A 235 -9.40 -23.35 1.58
CA GLU A 235 -10.68 -23.48 0.88
C GLU A 235 -11.75 -24.06 1.82
N ARG A 236 -12.90 -23.39 1.91
CA ARG A 236 -14.05 -23.96 2.58
C ARG A 236 -14.81 -24.88 1.62
N ARG A 237 -14.68 -26.19 1.78
CA ARG A 237 -15.42 -27.17 1.01
C ARG A 237 -16.78 -27.42 1.65
N ILE A 238 -17.86 -27.05 0.94
CA ILE A 238 -19.24 -27.34 1.33
C ILE A 238 -19.67 -28.55 0.53
N ALA A 239 -20.03 -29.64 1.24
CA ALA A 239 -20.59 -30.81 0.60
C ALA A 239 -22.00 -30.48 0.07
N VAL A 240 -22.17 -30.51 -1.25
CA VAL A 240 -23.48 -30.29 -1.88
C VAL A 240 -24.00 -31.66 -2.36
N GLN A 241 -25.13 -32.07 -1.83
CA GLN A 241 -25.88 -33.22 -2.36
C GLN A 241 -26.70 -32.76 -3.56
N TYR A 242 -26.30 -33.20 -4.74
CA TYR A 242 -27.17 -33.06 -5.93
C TYR A 242 -28.23 -34.12 -5.89
N SER A 243 -29.53 -33.75 -6.12
CA SER A 243 -30.59 -34.72 -6.41
C SER A 243 -30.18 -35.46 -7.68
N GLN A 244 -29.99 -36.77 -7.58
CA GLN A 244 -29.66 -37.62 -8.73
C GLN A 244 -30.79 -37.53 -9.77
N LYS A 245 -30.47 -36.88 -10.89
CA LYS A 245 -31.40 -36.87 -12.02
C LYS A 245 -31.25 -38.22 -12.72
N MET A 246 -32.23 -39.12 -12.49
CA MET A 246 -32.35 -40.35 -13.28
C MET A 246 -32.75 -39.98 -14.70
N GLN A 247 -31.80 -40.07 -15.63
CA GLN A 247 -32.07 -40.00 -17.06
C GLN A 247 -31.76 -41.38 -17.65
N GLY A 248 -32.85 -42.22 -17.74
CA GLY A 248 -32.73 -43.59 -18.21
C GLY A 248 -32.06 -44.54 -17.19
N ARG A 249 -31.43 -45.62 -17.67
CA ARG A 249 -30.80 -46.68 -16.85
C ARG A 249 -29.41 -46.31 -16.30
N ARG A 250 -28.94 -45.06 -16.47
CA ARG A 250 -27.62 -44.61 -15.99
C ARG A 250 -27.77 -43.48 -14.99
N THR A 251 -27.18 -43.64 -13.83
CA THR A 251 -26.93 -42.60 -12.81
C THR A 251 -25.64 -41.85 -13.20
N TYR A 252 -25.75 -40.56 -13.40
CA TYR A 252 -24.58 -39.65 -13.52
C TYR A 252 -24.46 -38.82 -12.26
#